data_9041215ad65473f96477b83449a34ba0
#
_entry.id   9041215ad65473f96477b83449a34ba0
#
_cell.length_a   1.000
_cell.length_b   1.000
_cell.length_c   1.000
_cell.angle_alpha   90.00
_cell.angle_beta   90.00
_cell.angle_gamma   90.00
#
_symmetry.space_group_name_H-M   'P 1'
#
loop_
_entity.id
_entity.type
_entity.pdbx_description
1 polymer ?
#
loop_
_entity_poly.entity_id
_entity_poly.type
_entity_poly.pdbx_seq_one_letter_code
_entity_poly.pdbx_strand_id
1 'polypeptide(L)'
;HTRFKCDWSSNVCSSDLADASICRANGLPWQQFENETRDIVTDHVGVRRTAKGLQLALDALRALAKKEPQLKADDLHGVMRVEEAVNVRLNAEIMATASLAREETRTGSAHWRLDFPQTDDKNWRKFVIVERGAGGPAVRTLSVDKPLSAAFDRSTASV
;
A
#
# COMPACT_ATOMS: atom_id res chain seq x y z
N HIS A 1 20.74 33.47 -0.76
CA HIS A 1 20.38 32.00 -0.69
C HIS A 1 20.68 31.50 0.70
N THR A 2 19.70 31.51 1.59
CA THR A 2 19.80 30.95 2.96
C THR A 2 19.45 29.47 2.91
N ARG A 3 20.49 28.63 2.92
CA ARG A 3 20.34 27.20 3.18
C ARG A 3 19.86 27.04 4.62
N PHE A 4 18.63 26.57 4.82
CA PHE A 4 18.18 26.08 6.11
C PHE A 4 18.91 24.76 6.40
N LYS A 5 19.93 24.80 7.26
CA LYS A 5 20.47 23.60 7.89
C LYS A 5 19.57 23.27 9.07
N CYS A 6 18.74 22.25 8.93
CA CYS A 6 18.15 21.58 10.07
C CYS A 6 19.17 20.63 10.67
N ASP A 7 19.76 21.04 11.79
CA ASP A 7 20.67 20.24 12.60
C ASP A 7 19.84 19.39 13.56
N TRP A 8 19.25 18.32 13.04
CA TRP A 8 18.68 17.24 13.87
C TRP A 8 19.40 15.94 13.49
N SER A 9 20.08 15.38 14.49
CA SER A 9 20.90 14.18 14.42
C SER A 9 20.04 12.90 14.25
N SER A 10 19.41 12.74 13.10
CA SER A 10 18.91 11.47 12.61
C SER A 10 18.91 11.48 11.09
N ASN A 11 19.80 10.88 10.58
CA ASN A 11 20.32 10.36 9.34
C ASN A 11 19.54 10.49 8.01
N VAL A 12 18.37 11.09 7.95
CA VAL A 12 17.73 11.53 6.70
C VAL A 12 16.93 12.78 7.02
N CYS A 13 17.43 13.94 6.69
CA CYS A 13 16.65 15.16 6.74
C CYS A 13 15.60 15.09 5.62
N SER A 14 14.34 15.36 5.93
CA SER A 14 13.27 15.48 4.92
C SER A 14 13.60 16.48 3.81
N SER A 15 14.52 17.43 4.07
CA SER A 15 15.07 18.33 3.06
C SER A 15 15.91 17.61 2.00
N ASP A 16 16.65 16.54 2.34
CA ASP A 16 17.51 15.84 1.39
C ASP A 16 16.67 15.00 0.40
N LEU A 17 15.55 14.44 0.85
CA LEU A 17 14.58 13.77 -0.02
C LEU A 17 13.84 14.78 -0.92
N ALA A 18 13.48 15.93 -0.36
CA ALA A 18 12.87 17.03 -1.12
C ALA A 18 13.81 17.53 -2.21
N ASP A 19 15.07 17.79 -1.88
CA ASP A 19 16.10 18.24 -2.83
C ASP A 19 16.31 17.22 -3.95
N ALA A 20 16.31 15.92 -3.64
CA ALA A 20 16.50 14.86 -4.63
C ALA A 20 15.36 14.75 -5.65
N SER A 21 14.11 15.01 -5.28
CA SER A 21 12.96 14.99 -6.19
C SER A 21 12.83 16.28 -7.01
N ILE A 22 13.14 17.44 -6.42
CA ILE A 22 13.10 18.75 -7.12
C ILE A 22 14.21 18.84 -8.18
N CYS A 23 15.36 18.23 -7.97
CA CYS A 23 16.47 18.27 -8.92
C CYS A 23 16.30 17.37 -10.16
N ARG A 24 15.22 16.60 -10.28
CA ARG A 24 15.03 15.69 -11.41
C ARG A 24 14.31 16.34 -12.60
N ALA A 25 15.06 17.02 -13.46
CA ALA A 25 14.50 17.69 -14.64
C ALA A 25 13.69 16.76 -15.58
N ASN A 26 14.09 15.49 -15.70
CA ASN A 26 13.47 14.48 -16.58
C ASN A 26 12.80 13.35 -15.81
N GLY A 27 12.33 13.60 -14.59
CA GLY A 27 11.67 12.59 -13.76
C GLY A 27 10.22 12.32 -14.19
N LEU A 28 9.66 11.24 -13.64
CA LEU A 28 8.26 10.85 -13.84
C LEU A 28 7.34 11.83 -13.08
N PRO A 29 6.35 12.47 -13.73
CA PRO A 29 5.36 13.30 -13.05
C PRO A 29 4.53 12.47 -12.06
N TRP A 30 4.33 12.98 -10.84
CA TRP A 30 3.53 12.31 -9.81
C TRP A 30 2.08 12.06 -10.26
N GLN A 31 1.51 12.94 -11.09
CA GLN A 31 0.17 12.79 -11.64
C GLN A 31 0.04 11.52 -12.50
N GLN A 32 1.04 11.26 -13.33
CA GLN A 32 1.06 10.05 -14.15
C GLN A 32 1.15 8.81 -13.28
N PHE A 33 2.01 8.81 -12.28
CA PHE A 33 2.17 7.69 -11.33
C PHE A 33 0.87 7.42 -10.54
N GLU A 34 0.21 8.48 -10.07
CA GLU A 34 -1.06 8.37 -9.36
C GLU A 34 -2.18 7.85 -10.27
N ASN A 35 -2.25 8.31 -11.52
CA ASN A 35 -3.23 7.82 -12.49
C ASN A 35 -3.01 6.35 -12.82
N GLU A 36 -1.78 5.92 -13.07
CA GLU A 36 -1.45 4.49 -13.27
C GLU A 36 -1.90 3.65 -12.05
N THR A 37 -1.73 4.15 -10.84
CA THR A 37 -2.22 3.48 -9.62
C THR A 37 -3.75 3.38 -9.61
N ARG A 38 -4.46 4.45 -9.95
CA ARG A 38 -5.94 4.50 -9.98
C ARG A 38 -6.51 3.56 -11.02
N ASP A 39 -5.89 3.47 -12.20
CA ASP A 39 -6.30 2.57 -13.28
C ASP A 39 -6.17 1.11 -12.81
N ILE A 40 -5.03 0.72 -12.22
CA ILE A 40 -4.82 -0.62 -11.67
C ILE A 40 -5.89 -0.97 -10.61
N VAL A 41 -6.19 -0.03 -9.70
CA VAL A 41 -7.19 -0.24 -8.64
C VAL A 41 -8.59 -0.37 -9.24
N THR A 42 -8.94 0.46 -10.21
CA THR A 42 -10.25 0.43 -10.86
C THR A 42 -10.49 -0.89 -11.58
N ASP A 43 -9.49 -1.36 -12.32
CA ASP A 43 -9.62 -2.55 -13.16
C ASP A 43 -9.60 -3.86 -12.35
N HIS A 44 -8.85 -3.91 -11.25
CA HIS A 44 -8.54 -5.17 -10.59
C HIS A 44 -8.88 -5.24 -9.09
N VAL A 45 -8.94 -4.10 -8.38
CA VAL A 45 -9.15 -4.04 -6.92
C VAL A 45 -10.49 -3.44 -6.56
N GLY A 46 -11.34 -3.10 -7.53
CA GLY A 46 -12.68 -2.56 -7.34
C GLY A 46 -13.58 -3.44 -6.46
N VAL A 47 -14.88 -3.16 -6.47
CA VAL A 47 -15.85 -3.87 -5.60
C VAL A 47 -15.88 -5.37 -5.88
N ARG A 48 -15.91 -5.76 -7.16
CA ARG A 48 -16.00 -7.16 -7.60
C ARG A 48 -14.60 -7.67 -7.95
N ARG A 49 -14.10 -8.63 -7.19
CA ARG A 49 -12.70 -9.09 -7.22
C ARG A 49 -12.59 -10.57 -7.57
N THR A 50 -11.48 -10.93 -8.17
CA THR A 50 -11.06 -12.33 -8.38
C THR A 50 -9.61 -12.49 -7.93
N ALA A 51 -9.18 -13.70 -7.56
CA ALA A 51 -7.78 -13.97 -7.22
C ALA A 51 -6.85 -13.58 -8.37
N LYS A 52 -7.22 -13.90 -9.61
CA LYS A 52 -6.45 -13.54 -10.81
C LYS A 52 -6.29 -12.03 -10.97
N GLY A 53 -7.39 -11.26 -10.83
CA GLY A 53 -7.36 -9.80 -10.92
C GLY A 53 -6.49 -9.19 -9.82
N LEU A 54 -6.68 -9.64 -8.57
CA LEU A 54 -5.88 -9.17 -7.43
C LEU A 54 -4.38 -9.47 -7.59
N GLN A 55 -4.03 -10.64 -8.16
CA GLN A 55 -2.64 -10.96 -8.43
C GLN A 55 -2.04 -10.06 -9.51
N LEU A 56 -2.78 -9.81 -10.59
CA LEU A 56 -2.36 -8.85 -11.63
C LEU A 56 -2.16 -7.45 -11.05
N ALA A 57 -3.08 -7.01 -10.16
CA ALA A 57 -2.92 -5.73 -9.47
C ALA A 57 -1.65 -5.68 -8.64
N LEU A 58 -1.35 -6.71 -7.85
CA LEU A 58 -0.15 -6.77 -7.02
C LEU A 58 1.12 -6.72 -7.87
N ASP A 59 1.17 -7.46 -8.96
CA ASP A 59 2.32 -7.47 -9.87
C ASP A 59 2.53 -6.11 -10.52
N ALA A 60 1.44 -5.45 -10.97
CA ALA A 60 1.47 -4.12 -11.55
C ALA A 60 1.88 -3.04 -10.52
N LEU A 61 1.30 -3.07 -9.30
CA LEU A 61 1.64 -2.12 -8.23
C LEU A 61 3.10 -2.26 -7.78
N ARG A 62 3.64 -3.48 -7.72
CA ARG A 62 5.06 -3.73 -7.42
C ARG A 62 5.98 -3.29 -8.55
N ALA A 63 5.56 -3.44 -9.80
CA ALA A 63 6.29 -2.89 -10.94
C ALA A 63 6.31 -1.35 -10.90
N LEU A 64 5.18 -0.74 -10.52
CA LEU A 64 5.05 0.71 -10.36
C LEU A 64 5.92 1.24 -9.20
N ALA A 65 6.02 0.50 -8.08
CA ALA A 65 6.89 0.85 -6.96
C ALA A 65 8.37 1.05 -7.38
N LYS A 66 8.84 0.31 -8.37
CA LYS A 66 10.21 0.46 -8.89
C LYS A 66 10.44 1.80 -9.61
N LYS A 67 9.36 2.51 -9.98
CA LYS A 67 9.42 3.83 -10.59
C LYS A 67 9.44 4.96 -9.55
N GLU A 68 9.14 4.69 -8.26
CA GLU A 68 9.12 5.71 -7.20
C GLU A 68 10.41 6.56 -7.12
N PRO A 69 11.62 5.97 -7.23
CA PRO A 69 12.83 6.77 -7.24
C PRO A 69 12.98 7.73 -8.43
N GLN A 70 12.14 7.60 -9.46
CA GLN A 70 12.15 8.45 -10.65
C GLN A 70 11.15 9.61 -10.55
N LEU A 71 10.31 9.65 -9.51
CA LEU A 71 9.32 10.70 -9.34
C LEU A 71 10.00 12.07 -9.20
N LYS A 72 9.40 13.08 -9.81
CA LYS A 72 9.87 14.46 -9.76
C LYS A 72 8.84 15.38 -9.09
N ALA A 73 9.36 16.43 -8.49
CA ALA A 73 8.62 17.57 -8.00
C ALA A 73 9.20 18.86 -8.61
N ASP A 74 8.36 19.84 -8.89
CA ASP A 74 8.80 21.13 -9.42
C ASP A 74 9.02 22.16 -8.29
N ASP A 75 8.42 21.90 -7.11
CA ASP A 75 8.51 22.74 -5.90
C ASP A 75 8.22 21.90 -4.63
N LEU A 76 8.23 22.54 -3.47
CA LEU A 76 7.93 21.89 -2.18
C LEU A 76 6.50 21.32 -2.11
N HIS A 77 5.53 21.96 -2.76
CA HIS A 77 4.18 21.43 -2.85
C HIS A 77 4.17 20.15 -3.70
N GLY A 78 4.90 20.13 -4.78
CA GLY A 78 5.11 18.94 -5.61
C GLY A 78 5.74 17.78 -4.84
N VAL A 79 6.67 18.04 -3.91
CA VAL A 79 7.22 16.98 -3.02
C VAL A 79 6.13 16.34 -2.19
N MET A 80 5.25 17.13 -1.58
CA MET A 80 4.11 16.61 -0.82
C MET A 80 3.21 15.74 -1.71
N ARG A 81 2.97 16.14 -2.96
CA ARG A 81 2.16 15.38 -3.92
C ARG A 81 2.85 14.08 -4.35
N VAL A 82 4.16 14.06 -4.45
CA VAL A 82 4.95 12.83 -4.68
C VAL A 82 4.74 11.84 -3.54
N GLU A 83 4.88 12.29 -2.29
CA GLU A 83 4.68 11.44 -1.11
C GLU A 83 3.23 10.92 -1.00
N GLU A 84 2.24 11.75 -1.32
CA GLU A 84 0.85 11.32 -1.40
C GLU A 84 0.64 10.23 -2.46
N ALA A 85 1.20 10.39 -3.66
CA ALA A 85 1.09 9.42 -4.73
C ALA A 85 1.73 8.06 -4.36
N VAL A 86 2.90 8.08 -3.70
CA VAL A 86 3.55 6.88 -3.14
C VAL A 86 2.66 6.21 -2.10
N ASN A 87 2.08 7.00 -1.18
CA ASN A 87 1.17 6.46 -0.16
C ASN A 87 -0.12 5.87 -0.76
N VAL A 88 -0.68 6.48 -1.80
CA VAL A 88 -1.85 5.93 -2.53
C VAL A 88 -1.51 4.58 -3.14
N ARG A 89 -0.36 4.43 -3.81
CA ARG A 89 0.11 3.16 -4.35
C ARG A 89 0.30 2.10 -3.24
N LEU A 90 0.95 2.47 -2.12
CA LEU A 90 1.17 1.56 -1.01
C LEU A 90 -0.16 1.08 -0.39
N ASN A 91 -1.12 1.99 -0.20
CA ASN A 91 -2.45 1.63 0.30
C ASN A 91 -3.18 0.69 -0.66
N ALA A 92 -3.05 0.90 -1.98
CA ALA A 92 -3.60 -0.01 -2.99
C ALA A 92 -2.99 -1.41 -2.88
N GLU A 93 -1.67 -1.52 -2.69
CA GLU A 93 -0.98 -2.80 -2.49
C GLU A 93 -1.43 -3.51 -1.21
N ILE A 94 -1.56 -2.79 -0.09
CA ILE A 94 -2.07 -3.32 1.18
C ILE A 94 -3.51 -3.84 1.00
N MET A 95 -4.36 -3.07 0.34
CA MET A 95 -5.76 -3.44 0.09
C MET A 95 -5.87 -4.68 -0.81
N ALA A 96 -5.08 -4.75 -1.89
CA ALA A 96 -5.04 -5.90 -2.79
C ALA A 96 -4.53 -7.15 -2.06
N THR A 97 -3.47 -7.01 -1.25
CA THR A 97 -2.89 -8.09 -0.44
C THR A 97 -3.90 -8.64 0.57
N ALA A 98 -4.57 -7.79 1.33
CA ALA A 98 -5.61 -8.20 2.27
C ALA A 98 -6.80 -8.87 1.58
N SER A 99 -7.20 -8.33 0.42
CA SER A 99 -8.33 -8.85 -0.37
C SER A 99 -8.01 -10.20 -1.00
N LEU A 100 -6.78 -10.41 -1.44
CA LEU A 100 -6.34 -11.70 -2.00
C LEU A 100 -6.31 -12.78 -0.92
N ALA A 101 -5.84 -12.44 0.27
CA ALA A 101 -5.74 -13.36 1.39
C ALA A 101 -7.11 -13.82 1.92
N ARG A 102 -8.18 -12.99 1.82
CA ARG A 102 -9.51 -13.33 2.30
C ARG A 102 -10.30 -14.05 1.21
N GLU A 103 -10.51 -15.34 1.39
CA GLU A 103 -11.18 -16.24 0.43
C GLU A 103 -12.67 -16.41 0.78
N GLU A 104 -13.39 -15.31 0.89
CA GLU A 104 -14.84 -15.27 1.10
C GLU A 104 -15.44 -13.98 0.56
N THR A 105 -16.76 -13.90 0.49
CA THR A 105 -17.51 -12.65 0.31
C THR A 105 -18.10 -12.22 1.64
N ARG A 106 -17.85 -10.97 2.06
CA ARG A 106 -18.36 -10.43 3.33
C ARG A 106 -18.70 -8.95 3.21
N THR A 107 -19.64 -8.50 4.05
CA THR A 107 -20.06 -7.09 4.14
C THR A 107 -20.63 -6.52 2.84
N GLY A 108 -21.37 -7.33 2.09
CA GLY A 108 -22.03 -6.90 0.86
C GLY A 108 -21.05 -6.39 -0.19
N SER A 109 -21.11 -5.09 -0.51
CA SER A 109 -20.28 -4.48 -1.56
C SER A 109 -18.84 -4.20 -1.14
N ALA A 110 -18.48 -4.30 0.15
CA ALA A 110 -17.14 -3.92 0.60
C ALA A 110 -16.07 -4.98 0.24
N HIS A 111 -16.43 -6.27 0.27
CA HIS A 111 -15.53 -7.36 -0.09
C HIS A 111 -16.28 -8.44 -0.84
N TRP A 112 -16.36 -8.32 -2.15
CA TRP A 112 -17.05 -9.26 -3.02
C TRP A 112 -16.06 -10.03 -3.88
N ARG A 113 -15.87 -11.31 -3.52
CA ARG A 113 -15.01 -12.25 -4.25
C ARG A 113 -15.88 -13.07 -5.21
N LEU A 114 -15.69 -12.91 -6.51
CA LEU A 114 -16.45 -13.67 -7.52
C LEU A 114 -16.07 -15.17 -7.51
N ASP A 115 -14.85 -15.46 -7.13
CA ASP A 115 -14.31 -16.82 -6.97
C ASP A 115 -14.69 -17.49 -5.63
N PHE A 116 -15.07 -16.69 -4.62
CA PHE A 116 -15.55 -17.14 -3.31
C PHE A 116 -16.85 -16.40 -2.92
N PRO A 117 -18.00 -16.68 -3.58
CA PRO A 117 -19.19 -15.81 -3.48
C PRO A 117 -19.92 -15.93 -2.15
N GLN A 118 -19.60 -16.93 -1.33
CA GLN A 118 -20.26 -17.18 -0.05
C GLN A 118 -19.45 -16.61 1.12
N THR A 119 -20.18 -16.27 2.20
CA THR A 119 -19.59 -15.96 3.51
C THR A 119 -19.18 -17.26 4.20
N ASP A 120 -17.99 -17.31 4.77
CA ASP A 120 -17.44 -18.47 5.45
C ASP A 120 -17.03 -18.13 6.89
N ASP A 121 -18.00 -18.13 7.81
CA ASP A 121 -17.73 -17.86 9.22
C ASP A 121 -16.84 -18.90 9.90
N LYS A 122 -16.84 -20.13 9.40
CA LYS A 122 -16.01 -21.19 9.97
C LYS A 122 -14.52 -20.91 9.81
N ASN A 123 -14.12 -20.44 8.63
CA ASN A 123 -12.71 -20.22 8.32
C ASN A 123 -12.31 -18.74 8.40
N TRP A 124 -13.24 -17.79 8.19
CA TRP A 124 -12.95 -16.37 8.02
C TRP A 124 -13.57 -15.45 9.08
N ARG A 125 -14.10 -15.98 10.21
CA ARG A 125 -14.47 -15.14 11.35
C ARG A 125 -13.21 -14.67 12.09
N LYS A 126 -12.37 -13.89 11.40
CA LYS A 126 -11.09 -13.39 11.88
C LYS A 126 -10.74 -12.06 11.21
N PHE A 127 -9.88 -11.30 11.87
CA PHE A 127 -9.25 -10.13 11.30
C PHE A 127 -8.13 -10.56 10.33
N VAL A 128 -8.06 -9.90 9.19
CA VAL A 128 -6.90 -9.95 8.29
C VAL A 128 -6.04 -8.74 8.63
N ILE A 129 -4.82 -8.98 9.05
CA ILE A 129 -3.85 -7.95 9.46
C ILE A 129 -2.75 -7.95 8.43
N VAL A 130 -2.47 -6.76 7.89
CA VAL A 130 -1.35 -6.56 6.97
C VAL A 130 -0.27 -5.78 7.71
N GLU A 131 0.93 -6.31 7.71
CA GLU A 131 2.09 -5.70 8.37
C GLU A 131 3.29 -5.63 7.42
N ARG A 132 4.30 -4.87 7.79
CA ARG A 132 5.53 -4.77 7.00
C ARG A 132 6.32 -6.08 7.09
N GLY A 133 6.44 -6.76 5.95
CA GLY A 133 7.34 -7.91 5.79
C GLY A 133 8.64 -7.53 5.08
N ALA A 134 9.58 -8.46 4.99
CA ALA A 134 10.88 -8.27 4.34
C ALA A 134 10.77 -7.96 2.83
N GLY A 135 9.73 -8.47 2.17
CA GLY A 135 9.50 -8.29 0.72
C GLY A 135 8.29 -7.44 0.37
N GLY A 136 7.75 -6.65 1.31
CA GLY A 136 6.52 -5.86 1.14
C GLY A 136 5.43 -6.25 2.14
N PRO A 137 4.16 -5.89 1.89
CA PRO A 137 3.05 -6.21 2.77
C PRO A 137 2.89 -7.72 3.00
N ALA A 138 2.88 -8.15 4.25
CA ALA A 138 2.68 -9.54 4.68
C ALA A 138 1.36 -9.67 5.44
N VAL A 139 0.70 -10.83 5.30
CA VAL A 139 -0.62 -11.08 5.92
C VAL A 139 -0.49 -12.07 7.05
N ARG A 140 -1.16 -11.75 8.15
CA ARG A 140 -1.52 -12.70 9.20
C ARG A 140 -2.98 -12.56 9.60
N THR A 141 -3.52 -13.54 10.27
CA THR A 141 -4.91 -13.53 10.75
C THR A 141 -4.98 -13.59 12.26
N LEU A 142 -6.01 -12.98 12.84
CA LEU A 142 -6.31 -13.03 14.26
C LEU A 142 -7.80 -13.38 14.44
N SER A 143 -8.12 -14.35 15.30
CA SER A 143 -9.51 -14.67 15.64
C SER A 143 -10.19 -13.44 16.26
N VAL A 144 -11.46 -13.20 15.92
CA VAL A 144 -12.27 -12.15 16.55
C VAL A 144 -12.56 -12.42 18.03
N ASP A 145 -12.37 -13.64 18.49
CA ASP A 145 -12.52 -14.01 19.90
C ASP A 145 -11.34 -13.54 20.76
N LYS A 146 -10.24 -13.11 20.13
CA LYS A 146 -9.10 -12.49 20.81
C LYS A 146 -9.22 -10.97 20.79
N PRO A 147 -8.83 -10.28 21.88
CA PRO A 147 -8.83 -8.83 21.90
C PRO A 147 -7.91 -8.27 20.81
N LEU A 148 -8.30 -7.14 20.22
CA LEU A 148 -7.52 -6.51 19.13
C LEU A 148 -6.10 -6.11 19.58
N SER A 149 -5.91 -5.83 20.88
CA SER A 149 -4.59 -5.60 21.48
C SER A 149 -3.60 -6.76 21.24
N ALA A 150 -4.08 -7.98 21.18
CA ALA A 150 -3.24 -9.15 20.85
C ALA A 150 -2.66 -9.08 19.42
N ALA A 151 -3.22 -8.25 18.54
CA ALA A 151 -2.67 -8.02 17.21
C ALA A 151 -1.35 -7.24 17.25
N PHE A 152 -1.12 -6.46 18.31
CA PHE A 152 0.07 -5.62 18.48
C PHE A 152 1.10 -6.23 19.42
N ASP A 153 0.77 -7.35 20.07
CA ASP A 153 1.71 -8.07 20.91
C ASP A 153 2.69 -8.90 20.09
N ARG A 154 3.88 -8.35 19.88
CA ARG A 154 4.97 -8.99 19.13
C ARG A 154 5.66 -10.13 19.92
N SER A 155 5.35 -10.28 21.20
CA SER A 155 5.94 -11.33 22.05
C SER A 155 5.46 -12.73 21.70
N THR A 156 4.30 -12.85 21.02
CA THR A 156 3.69 -14.13 20.62
C THR A 156 3.92 -14.52 19.17
N ALA A 157 4.66 -13.72 18.41
CA ALA A 157 5.08 -14.06 17.05
C ALA A 157 6.29 -15.02 17.12
N SER A 158 6.05 -16.27 17.51
CA SER A 158 7.00 -17.34 17.29
C SER A 158 6.97 -17.75 15.82
N VAL A 159 8.12 -17.61 15.21
CA VAL A 159 8.74 -18.19 14.03
C VAL A 159 7.88 -19.20 13.24
#